data_fa651eb8d72d66ae8a2a07e587a062f6
#
_entry.id   fa651eb8d72d66ae8a2a07e587a062f6
#
_cell.length_a   1.000
_cell.length_b   1.000
_cell.length_c   1.000
_cell.angle_alpha   90.00
_cell.angle_beta   90.00
_cell.angle_gamma   90.00
#
_symmetry.space_group_name_H-M   'P 1'
#
loop_
_entity.id
_entity.type
_entity.pdbx_description
1 polymer ?
#
loop_
_entity_poly.entity_id
_entity_poly.type
_entity_poly.pdbx_seq_one_letter_code
_entity_poly.pdbx_strand_id
1 'polypeptide(L)'
;MSKTYPAKVLLFGEHTVLRGSQALAIPYPRFSAHWAQGRRPDLRLQAFARDLRLHLQLDWLDYERLEADLKAGWYLESTVPSGYGLGSSGTVCAAIYDRYCFEAVSPNELRRRLASMETHFHGSSSGTDPYISFTQEPILIEPEEVRSVELPQGWQAGFFLLDTGQEREAGPIIADLSRRYDIDADWQQLVDEQWTAPTNEAIDRLLSGKELPAVEEDFRRSFRRISDFQLEHLWAYIPRRLQDLWNADNYCLKLCGAGGGGFVLGYQWGGEWPIPELVAYPHFSL
;
A
#
# COMPACT_ATOMS: atom_id res chain seq x y z
N MET A 1 -1.49 -9.95 24.57
CA MET A 1 -1.19 -8.71 23.81
C MET A 1 -2.43 -8.33 23.02
N SER A 2 -2.78 -7.05 22.89
CA SER A 2 -3.88 -6.62 22.02
C SER A 2 -3.51 -6.90 20.56
N LYS A 3 -4.50 -7.31 19.74
CA LYS A 3 -4.29 -7.49 18.29
C LYS A 3 -3.91 -6.15 17.67
N THR A 4 -2.93 -6.17 16.79
CA THR A 4 -2.49 -5.01 16.01
C THR A 4 -2.93 -5.15 14.55
N TYR A 5 -3.18 -4.03 13.89
CA TYR A 5 -3.57 -3.94 12.48
C TYR A 5 -2.47 -3.20 11.74
N PRO A 6 -1.60 -3.90 11.01
CA PRO A 6 -0.43 -3.31 10.37
C PRO A 6 -0.84 -2.37 9.23
N ALA A 7 0.01 -1.40 8.97
CA ALA A 7 0.04 -0.67 7.71
C ALA A 7 0.32 -1.63 6.54
N LYS A 8 0.21 -1.13 5.31
CA LYS A 8 0.60 -1.89 4.11
C LYS A 8 1.62 -1.13 3.28
N VAL A 9 2.42 -1.86 2.53
CA VAL A 9 3.29 -1.31 1.49
C VAL A 9 2.91 -1.94 0.16
N LEU A 10 2.71 -1.12 -0.87
CA LEU A 10 2.56 -1.59 -2.24
C LEU A 10 3.96 -1.75 -2.86
N LEU A 11 4.43 -2.98 -2.97
CA LEU A 11 5.74 -3.26 -3.56
C LEU A 11 5.75 -2.98 -5.06
N PHE A 12 4.72 -3.41 -5.77
CA PHE A 12 4.60 -3.29 -7.23
C PHE A 12 3.15 -3.08 -7.64
N GLY A 13 2.94 -2.51 -8.82
CA GLY A 13 1.63 -2.36 -9.45
C GLY A 13 0.98 -0.99 -9.23
N GLU A 14 1.74 -0.01 -8.70
CA GLU A 14 1.24 1.37 -8.60
C GLU A 14 0.79 1.88 -9.98
N HIS A 15 -0.41 2.43 -10.05
CA HIS A 15 -1.12 2.88 -11.25
C HIS A 15 -1.43 1.76 -12.26
N THR A 16 -0.47 0.89 -12.59
CA THR A 16 -0.63 -0.13 -13.64
C THR A 16 -1.68 -1.19 -13.29
N VAL A 17 -1.89 -1.48 -11.99
CA VAL A 17 -2.96 -2.38 -11.53
C VAL A 17 -4.35 -1.92 -11.97
N LEU A 18 -4.57 -0.62 -12.14
CA LEU A 18 -5.82 -0.07 -12.65
C LEU A 18 -6.03 -0.36 -14.15
N ARG A 19 -4.99 -0.86 -14.82
CA ARG A 19 -4.93 -1.15 -16.25
C ARG A 19 -4.63 -2.62 -16.55
N GLY A 20 -4.84 -3.48 -15.56
CA GLY A 20 -4.77 -4.93 -15.72
C GLY A 20 -3.40 -5.56 -15.47
N SER A 21 -2.42 -4.81 -14.90
CA SER A 21 -1.20 -5.44 -14.39
C SER A 21 -1.48 -6.21 -13.11
N GLN A 22 -0.54 -7.06 -12.73
CA GLN A 22 -0.45 -7.55 -11.36
C GLN A 22 -0.07 -6.40 -10.39
N ALA A 23 -0.40 -6.58 -9.11
CA ALA A 23 0.18 -5.80 -8.04
C ALA A 23 0.50 -6.71 -6.84
N LEU A 24 1.56 -6.37 -6.13
CA LEU A 24 2.01 -7.09 -4.94
C LEU A 24 2.08 -6.12 -3.76
N ALA A 25 1.34 -6.42 -2.71
CA ALA A 25 1.33 -5.62 -1.49
C ALA A 25 1.58 -6.49 -0.26
N ILE A 26 2.19 -5.90 0.76
CA ILE A 26 2.59 -6.60 1.99
C ILE A 26 2.10 -5.86 3.22
N PRO A 27 1.84 -6.57 4.33
CA PRO A 27 1.70 -5.94 5.63
C PRO A 27 3.03 -5.33 6.09
N TYR A 28 2.97 -4.16 6.74
CA TYR A 28 4.14 -3.46 7.23
C TYR A 28 3.98 -3.12 8.73
N PRO A 29 4.33 -4.05 9.63
CA PRO A 29 4.02 -3.96 11.06
C PRO A 29 4.81 -2.89 11.83
N ARG A 30 5.80 -2.24 11.19
CA ARG A 30 6.52 -1.09 11.78
C ARG A 30 5.55 0.05 12.15
N PHE A 31 4.49 0.21 11.37
CA PHE A 31 3.37 1.09 11.67
C PHE A 31 2.10 0.25 11.80
N SER A 32 1.33 0.50 12.83
CA SER A 32 0.10 -0.25 13.08
C SER A 32 -0.90 0.56 13.89
N ALA A 33 -2.14 0.09 13.92
CA ALA A 33 -3.16 0.54 14.84
C ALA A 33 -3.54 -0.59 15.81
N HIS A 34 -4.02 -0.24 16.99
CA HIS A 34 -4.58 -1.18 17.96
C HIS A 34 -5.65 -0.50 18.82
N TRP A 35 -6.55 -1.31 19.38
CA TRP A 35 -7.56 -0.81 20.31
C TRP A 35 -6.94 -0.47 21.66
N ALA A 36 -7.21 0.74 22.13
CA ALA A 36 -6.82 1.25 23.44
C ALA A 36 -8.03 1.89 24.14
N GLN A 37 -7.94 2.13 25.45
CA GLN A 37 -8.99 2.77 26.23
C GLN A 37 -8.45 4.06 26.88
N GLY A 38 -9.18 5.15 26.73
CA GLY A 38 -8.80 6.46 27.23
C GLY A 38 -9.96 7.24 27.84
N ARG A 39 -9.64 8.41 28.35
CA ARG A 39 -10.64 9.29 28.98
C ARG A 39 -11.33 10.24 27.99
N ARG A 40 -10.77 10.44 26.82
CA ARG A 40 -11.32 11.35 25.80
C ARG A 40 -11.93 10.56 24.66
N PRO A 41 -13.10 10.96 24.18
CA PRO A 41 -13.72 10.31 23.04
C PRO A 41 -12.91 10.55 21.76
N ASP A 42 -12.81 9.54 20.91
CA ASP A 42 -12.32 9.68 19.55
C ASP A 42 -13.43 10.19 18.64
N LEU A 43 -13.46 11.50 18.41
CA LEU A 43 -14.52 12.14 17.61
C LEU A 43 -14.50 11.71 16.13
N ARG A 44 -13.31 11.37 15.58
CA ARG A 44 -13.19 10.90 14.19
C ARG A 44 -13.78 9.51 14.06
N LEU A 45 -13.45 8.62 14.98
CA LEU A 45 -13.96 7.26 15.00
C LEU A 45 -15.47 7.24 15.27
N GLN A 46 -15.98 8.15 16.14
CA GLN A 46 -17.42 8.31 16.35
C GLN A 46 -18.14 8.83 15.09
N ALA A 47 -17.55 9.76 14.35
CA ALA A 47 -18.12 10.24 13.10
C ALA A 47 -18.15 9.11 12.06
N PHE A 48 -17.09 8.32 11.96
CA PHE A 48 -17.06 7.15 11.08
C PHE A 48 -18.11 6.10 11.46
N ALA A 49 -18.23 5.74 12.73
CA ALA A 49 -19.24 4.80 13.21
C ALA A 49 -20.67 5.26 12.87
N ARG A 50 -20.92 6.57 12.99
CA ARG A 50 -22.21 7.18 12.62
C ARG A 50 -22.46 7.06 11.10
N ASP A 51 -21.46 7.30 10.28
CA ASP A 51 -21.56 7.18 8.83
C ASP A 51 -21.83 5.74 8.39
N LEU A 52 -21.12 4.78 8.97
CA LEU A 52 -21.36 3.35 8.74
C LEU A 52 -22.83 2.98 9.01
N ARG A 53 -23.40 3.50 10.08
CA ARG A 53 -24.79 3.21 10.46
C ARG A 53 -25.83 3.92 9.59
N LEU A 54 -25.63 5.20 9.28
CA LEU A 54 -26.65 6.03 8.64
C LEU A 54 -26.62 5.96 7.11
N HIS A 55 -25.44 5.85 6.51
CA HIS A 55 -25.26 5.93 5.08
C HIS A 55 -24.98 4.55 4.45
N LEU A 56 -24.16 3.73 5.09
CA LEU A 56 -23.81 2.41 4.54
C LEU A 56 -24.75 1.29 5.01
N GLN A 57 -25.36 1.44 6.21
CA GLN A 57 -26.37 0.51 6.74
C GLN A 57 -25.93 -0.97 6.65
N LEU A 58 -24.70 -1.26 7.10
CA LEU A 58 -24.10 -2.59 7.03
C LEU A 58 -24.76 -3.52 8.05
N ASP A 59 -25.60 -4.43 7.61
CA ASP A 59 -26.40 -5.35 8.44
C ASP A 59 -25.58 -6.41 9.20
N TRP A 60 -24.35 -6.61 8.80
CA TRP A 60 -23.39 -7.54 9.40
C TRP A 60 -22.48 -6.89 10.48
N LEU A 61 -22.66 -5.59 10.79
CA LEU A 61 -21.87 -4.85 11.77
C LEU A 61 -22.67 -4.60 13.06
N ASP A 62 -22.11 -4.97 14.21
CA ASP A 62 -22.68 -4.71 15.53
C ASP A 62 -22.50 -3.23 15.94
N TYR A 63 -23.39 -2.39 15.45
CA TYR A 63 -23.37 -0.95 15.74
C TYR A 63 -23.58 -0.63 17.22
N GLU A 64 -24.42 -1.41 17.92
CA GLU A 64 -24.75 -1.14 19.32
C GLU A 64 -23.52 -1.32 20.20
N ARG A 65 -22.78 -2.41 19.96
CA ARG A 65 -21.53 -2.67 20.64
C ARG A 65 -20.44 -1.66 20.27
N LEU A 66 -20.32 -1.30 18.99
CA LEU A 66 -19.36 -0.30 18.54
C LEU A 66 -19.63 1.06 19.23
N GLU A 67 -20.86 1.55 19.22
CA GLU A 67 -21.21 2.81 19.88
C GLU A 67 -21.04 2.76 21.40
N ALA A 68 -21.37 1.63 22.04
CA ALA A 68 -21.17 1.45 23.46
C ALA A 68 -19.68 1.50 23.85
N ASP A 69 -18.83 0.81 23.10
CA ASP A 69 -17.38 0.81 23.32
C ASP A 69 -16.80 2.22 23.13
N LEU A 70 -17.20 2.94 22.07
CA LEU A 70 -16.74 4.32 21.84
C LEU A 70 -17.18 5.27 22.96
N LYS A 71 -18.39 5.10 23.50
CA LYS A 71 -18.88 5.85 24.69
C LYS A 71 -18.09 5.48 25.95
N ALA A 72 -17.65 4.22 26.08
CA ALA A 72 -16.82 3.76 27.18
C ALA A 72 -15.34 4.17 27.06
N GLY A 73 -14.98 4.95 26.01
CA GLY A 73 -13.65 5.52 25.82
C GLY A 73 -12.68 4.62 25.03
N TRP A 74 -13.19 3.60 24.31
CA TRP A 74 -12.35 2.87 23.37
C TRP A 74 -12.02 3.76 22.16
N TYR A 75 -10.76 3.68 21.70
CA TYR A 75 -10.25 4.41 20.54
C TYR A 75 -9.17 3.56 19.84
N LEU A 76 -8.81 3.96 18.62
CA LEU A 76 -7.68 3.35 17.89
C LEU A 76 -6.43 4.21 18.07
N GLU A 77 -5.46 3.66 18.79
CA GLU A 77 -4.12 4.21 18.83
C GLU A 77 -3.37 3.76 17.59
N SER A 78 -2.88 4.72 16.79
CA SER A 78 -2.25 4.44 15.50
C SER A 78 -0.93 5.18 15.36
N THR A 79 0.08 4.47 14.87
CA THR A 79 1.37 5.03 14.44
C THR A 79 1.45 5.19 12.92
N VAL A 80 0.38 4.80 12.18
CA VAL A 80 0.35 4.88 10.71
C VAL A 80 0.20 6.33 10.26
N PRO A 81 1.19 6.91 9.58
CA PRO A 81 1.10 8.29 9.13
C PRO A 81 0.01 8.46 8.06
N SER A 82 -0.85 9.47 8.25
CA SER A 82 -1.87 9.83 7.26
C SER A 82 -1.24 10.49 6.04
N GLY A 83 -1.83 10.28 4.83
CA GLY A 83 -1.31 10.90 3.61
C GLY A 83 -0.03 10.27 3.02
N TYR A 84 0.47 9.19 3.61
CA TYR A 84 1.70 8.50 3.18
C TYR A 84 1.46 7.27 2.29
N GLY A 85 0.19 6.92 2.03
CA GLY A 85 -0.15 5.77 1.19
C GLY A 85 0.09 4.40 1.84
N LEU A 86 0.18 4.39 3.18
CA LEU A 86 0.38 3.18 3.98
C LEU A 86 -0.93 2.52 4.43
N GLY A 87 -2.08 2.95 3.92
CA GLY A 87 -3.38 2.34 4.24
C GLY A 87 -3.87 2.67 5.66
N SER A 88 -3.71 3.91 6.13
CA SER A 88 -4.21 4.31 7.47
C SER A 88 -5.72 4.12 7.61
N SER A 89 -6.52 4.41 6.58
CA SER A 89 -7.96 4.11 6.53
C SER A 89 -8.22 2.61 6.60
N GLY A 90 -7.42 1.82 5.90
CA GLY A 90 -7.49 0.36 5.90
C GLY A 90 -7.29 -0.23 7.29
N THR A 91 -6.35 0.29 8.08
CA THR A 91 -6.16 -0.18 9.48
C THR A 91 -7.37 0.08 10.36
N VAL A 92 -8.06 1.22 10.17
CA VAL A 92 -9.30 1.54 10.89
C VAL A 92 -10.43 0.58 10.50
N CYS A 93 -10.64 0.37 9.19
CA CYS A 93 -11.67 -0.56 8.71
C CYS A 93 -11.42 -1.98 9.19
N ALA A 94 -10.17 -2.46 9.10
CA ALA A 94 -9.77 -3.80 9.58
C ALA A 94 -10.04 -3.96 11.09
N ALA A 95 -9.69 -2.96 11.90
CA ALA A 95 -9.87 -2.99 13.35
C ALA A 95 -11.35 -3.01 13.75
N ILE A 96 -12.20 -2.22 13.08
CA ILE A 96 -13.64 -2.21 13.33
C ILE A 96 -14.25 -3.54 12.90
N TYR A 97 -13.94 -4.01 11.70
CA TYR A 97 -14.46 -5.28 11.20
C TYR A 97 -14.12 -6.43 12.15
N ASP A 98 -12.86 -6.57 12.54
CA ASP A 98 -12.41 -7.65 13.40
C ASP A 98 -13.09 -7.68 14.78
N ARG A 99 -13.39 -6.50 15.33
CA ARG A 99 -13.94 -6.41 16.68
C ARG A 99 -15.48 -6.48 16.72
N TYR A 100 -16.15 -6.05 15.67
CA TYR A 100 -17.61 -5.86 15.67
C TYR A 100 -18.34 -6.66 14.59
N CYS A 101 -17.65 -7.44 13.79
CA CYS A 101 -18.24 -8.42 12.88
C CYS A 101 -17.80 -9.83 13.29
N PHE A 102 -18.76 -10.71 13.58
CA PHE A 102 -18.47 -12.07 14.06
C PHE A 102 -18.75 -13.14 13.03
N GLU A 103 -19.21 -12.76 11.85
CA GLU A 103 -19.55 -13.67 10.80
C GLU A 103 -18.32 -14.06 9.99
N ALA A 104 -18.02 -15.34 9.94
CA ALA A 104 -17.00 -15.87 9.04
C ALA A 104 -17.52 -15.88 7.60
N VAL A 105 -16.81 -15.22 6.70
CA VAL A 105 -17.18 -15.11 5.28
C VAL A 105 -16.05 -15.54 4.38
N SER A 106 -16.34 -15.76 3.09
CA SER A 106 -15.31 -16.06 2.10
C SER A 106 -14.34 -14.88 1.92
N PRO A 107 -13.08 -15.10 1.46
CA PRO A 107 -12.10 -14.03 1.23
C PRO A 107 -12.63 -12.91 0.34
N ASN A 108 -13.35 -13.22 -0.72
CA ASN A 108 -13.95 -12.25 -1.63
C ASN A 108 -15.04 -11.42 -0.94
N GLU A 109 -15.86 -12.05 -0.10
CA GLU A 109 -16.88 -11.36 0.67
C GLU A 109 -16.25 -10.43 1.72
N LEU A 110 -15.24 -10.92 2.43
CA LEU A 110 -14.47 -10.11 3.39
C LEU A 110 -13.93 -8.86 2.71
N ARG A 111 -13.27 -9.00 1.57
CA ARG A 111 -12.72 -7.87 0.82
C ARG A 111 -13.81 -6.88 0.40
N ARG A 112 -14.97 -7.38 -0.10
CA ARG A 112 -16.10 -6.51 -0.46
C ARG A 112 -16.66 -5.74 0.73
N ARG A 113 -16.80 -6.38 1.90
CA ARG A 113 -17.26 -5.73 3.13
C ARG A 113 -16.29 -4.65 3.58
N LEU A 114 -14.99 -4.95 3.58
CA LEU A 114 -13.94 -3.99 3.92
C LEU A 114 -13.90 -2.83 2.91
N ALA A 115 -14.07 -3.09 1.63
CA ALA A 115 -14.18 -2.06 0.59
C ALA A 115 -15.35 -1.11 0.86
N SER A 116 -16.53 -1.65 1.21
CA SER A 116 -17.71 -0.82 1.50
C SER A 116 -17.49 0.11 2.70
N MET A 117 -16.79 -0.34 3.74
CA MET A 117 -16.42 0.52 4.87
C MET A 117 -15.45 1.63 4.45
N GLU A 118 -14.43 1.28 3.64
CA GLU A 118 -13.37 2.22 3.24
C GLU A 118 -13.87 3.30 2.26
N THR A 119 -15.02 3.12 1.60
CA THR A 119 -15.64 4.14 0.74
C THR A 119 -15.91 5.45 1.49
N HIS A 120 -16.12 5.40 2.81
CA HIS A 120 -16.25 6.59 3.65
C HIS A 120 -15.06 7.57 3.48
N PHE A 121 -13.85 7.06 3.37
CA PHE A 121 -12.64 7.88 3.32
C PHE A 121 -12.29 8.38 1.92
N HIS A 122 -12.65 7.61 0.88
CA HIS A 122 -12.14 7.82 -0.47
C HIS A 122 -13.22 7.84 -1.57
N GLY A 123 -14.50 7.69 -1.20
CA GLY A 123 -15.62 7.59 -2.14
C GLY A 123 -15.68 6.27 -2.91
N SER A 124 -14.54 5.61 -3.13
CA SER A 124 -14.44 4.27 -3.71
C SER A 124 -13.24 3.53 -3.12
N SER A 125 -13.31 2.20 -3.07
CA SER A 125 -12.21 1.37 -2.56
C SER A 125 -12.22 -0.01 -3.23
N SER A 126 -11.02 -0.57 -3.44
CA SER A 126 -10.84 -1.98 -3.82
C SER A 126 -10.95 -2.94 -2.63
N GLY A 127 -10.90 -2.42 -1.40
CA GLY A 127 -10.85 -3.20 -0.18
C GLY A 127 -9.48 -3.86 0.10
N THR A 128 -8.49 -3.63 -0.73
CA THR A 128 -7.18 -4.31 -0.60
C THR A 128 -6.41 -3.84 0.64
N ASP A 129 -6.36 -2.54 0.89
CA ASP A 129 -5.64 -1.99 2.05
C ASP A 129 -6.19 -2.54 3.38
N PRO A 130 -7.49 -2.48 3.67
CA PRO A 130 -8.03 -3.07 4.88
C PRO A 130 -7.96 -4.60 4.89
N TYR A 131 -8.02 -5.27 3.74
CA TYR A 131 -7.87 -6.71 3.66
C TYR A 131 -6.47 -7.15 4.14
N ILE A 132 -5.40 -6.48 3.69
CA ILE A 132 -4.02 -6.74 4.13
C ILE A 132 -3.86 -6.48 5.64
N SER A 133 -4.40 -5.37 6.14
CA SER A 133 -4.36 -5.04 7.56
C SER A 133 -5.09 -6.08 8.43
N PHE A 134 -6.15 -6.68 7.90
CA PHE A 134 -6.94 -7.71 8.59
C PHE A 134 -6.27 -9.08 8.56
N THR A 135 -5.86 -9.56 7.37
CA THR A 135 -5.26 -10.90 7.18
C THR A 135 -3.82 -10.96 7.62
N GLN A 136 -3.10 -9.82 7.54
CA GLN A 136 -1.67 -9.71 7.84
C GLN A 136 -0.79 -10.60 6.93
N GLU A 137 -1.25 -10.84 5.70
CA GLU A 137 -0.57 -11.67 4.70
C GLU A 137 -0.18 -10.84 3.48
N PRO A 138 0.92 -11.18 2.77
CA PRO A 138 1.20 -10.63 1.46
C PRO A 138 0.08 -11.00 0.47
N ILE A 139 -0.31 -10.04 -0.37
CA ILE A 139 -1.43 -10.17 -1.29
C ILE A 139 -0.95 -9.92 -2.72
N LEU A 140 -1.23 -10.87 -3.60
CA LEU A 140 -1.17 -10.68 -5.04
C LEU A 140 -2.55 -10.24 -5.53
N ILE A 141 -2.55 -9.16 -6.30
CA ILE A 141 -3.73 -8.60 -6.95
C ILE A 141 -3.56 -8.86 -8.45
N GLU A 142 -4.49 -9.57 -9.03
CA GLU A 142 -4.61 -9.83 -10.46
C GLU A 142 -5.96 -9.28 -10.95
N PRO A 143 -6.18 -9.08 -12.25
CA PRO A 143 -7.40 -8.43 -12.76
C PRO A 143 -8.71 -9.05 -12.24
N GLU A 144 -8.74 -10.37 -12.09
CA GLU A 144 -9.93 -11.12 -11.69
C GLU A 144 -9.85 -11.67 -10.26
N GLU A 145 -8.67 -11.68 -9.64
CA GLU A 145 -8.45 -12.35 -8.37
C GLU A 145 -7.56 -11.53 -7.41
N VAL A 146 -7.88 -11.62 -6.13
CA VAL A 146 -7.01 -11.15 -5.04
C VAL A 146 -6.80 -12.33 -4.09
N ARG A 147 -5.55 -12.73 -3.91
CA ARG A 147 -5.18 -13.89 -3.11
C ARG A 147 -3.95 -13.65 -2.26
N SER A 148 -3.90 -14.33 -1.11
CA SER A 148 -2.69 -14.39 -0.28
C SER A 148 -1.59 -15.18 -1.00
N VAL A 149 -0.35 -14.75 -0.84
CA VAL A 149 0.84 -15.39 -1.41
C VAL A 149 1.93 -15.52 -0.36
N GLU A 150 2.77 -16.53 -0.53
CA GLU A 150 3.99 -16.69 0.25
C GLU A 150 5.16 -16.07 -0.50
N LEU A 151 5.96 -15.26 0.21
CA LEU A 151 7.20 -14.71 -0.31
C LEU A 151 8.38 -15.58 0.13
N PRO A 152 9.40 -15.77 -0.71
CA PRO A 152 10.58 -16.58 -0.37
C PRO A 152 11.27 -16.06 0.88
N GLN A 153 11.92 -16.94 1.64
CA GLN A 153 12.70 -16.53 2.79
C GLN A 153 13.79 -15.52 2.36
N GLY A 154 13.93 -14.42 3.10
CA GLY A 154 14.92 -13.38 2.83
C GLY A 154 14.60 -12.49 1.64
N TRP A 155 13.37 -12.55 1.09
CA TRP A 155 12.94 -11.71 -0.04
C TRP A 155 13.15 -10.21 0.20
N GLN A 156 13.06 -9.78 1.45
CA GLN A 156 13.21 -8.37 1.85
C GLN A 156 14.65 -7.86 1.77
N ALA A 157 15.64 -8.74 1.58
CA ALA A 157 17.03 -8.33 1.48
C ALA A 157 17.23 -7.34 0.33
N GLY A 158 17.84 -6.21 0.63
CA GLY A 158 18.05 -5.12 -0.33
C GLY A 158 16.87 -4.14 -0.47
N PHE A 159 15.67 -4.50 -0.03
CA PHE A 159 14.54 -3.57 -0.05
C PHE A 159 14.56 -2.59 1.12
N PHE A 160 14.20 -1.35 0.83
CA PHE A 160 14.03 -0.33 1.85
C PHE A 160 12.95 0.68 1.46
N LEU A 161 12.35 1.31 2.46
CA LEU A 161 11.49 2.48 2.30
C LEU A 161 12.24 3.74 2.67
N LEU A 162 12.08 4.77 1.87
CA LEU A 162 12.65 6.08 2.09
C LEU A 162 11.51 7.07 2.32
N ASP A 163 11.53 7.75 3.48
CA ASP A 163 10.54 8.76 3.83
C ASP A 163 10.88 10.09 3.15
N THR A 164 9.96 10.59 2.34
CA THR A 164 10.13 11.86 1.63
C THR A 164 9.89 13.07 2.53
N GLY A 165 9.31 12.88 3.73
CA GLY A 165 8.89 13.96 4.62
C GLY A 165 7.74 14.82 4.07
N GLN A 166 7.04 14.37 3.02
CA GLN A 166 5.96 15.10 2.36
C GLN A 166 4.68 14.27 2.36
N GLU A 167 3.58 14.86 2.79
CA GLU A 167 2.25 14.30 2.58
C GLU A 167 1.85 14.44 1.10
N ARG A 168 0.95 13.56 0.65
CA ARG A 168 0.46 13.56 -0.73
C ARG A 168 -1.05 13.47 -0.80
N GLU A 169 -1.58 14.02 -1.89
CA GLU A 169 -2.94 13.77 -2.35
C GLU A 169 -2.89 12.81 -3.56
N ALA A 170 -3.28 11.56 -3.36
CA ALA A 170 -3.19 10.53 -4.39
C ALA A 170 -4.21 10.74 -5.53
N GLY A 171 -5.41 11.20 -5.20
CA GLY A 171 -6.54 11.31 -6.14
C GLY A 171 -6.22 12.07 -7.43
N PRO A 172 -5.71 13.29 -7.38
CA PRO A 172 -5.37 14.07 -8.58
C PRO A 172 -4.33 13.38 -9.48
N ILE A 173 -3.31 12.75 -8.88
CA ILE A 173 -2.25 12.05 -9.63
C ILE A 173 -2.82 10.82 -10.34
N ILE A 174 -3.61 10.02 -9.62
CA ILE A 174 -4.27 8.84 -10.20
C ILE A 174 -5.21 9.26 -11.35
N ALA A 175 -6.00 10.31 -11.16
CA ALA A 175 -6.91 10.79 -12.17
C ALA A 175 -6.18 11.29 -13.44
N ASP A 176 -5.07 12.01 -13.27
CA ASP A 176 -4.29 12.53 -14.39
C ASP A 176 -3.66 11.41 -15.22
N LEU A 177 -2.97 10.46 -14.57
CA LEU A 177 -2.35 9.32 -15.26
C LEU A 177 -3.40 8.41 -15.91
N SER A 178 -4.53 8.17 -15.23
CA SER A 178 -5.63 7.38 -15.79
C SER A 178 -6.20 8.04 -17.04
N ARG A 179 -6.49 9.34 -16.99
CA ARG A 179 -6.99 10.09 -18.13
C ARG A 179 -6.02 10.04 -19.31
N ARG A 180 -4.72 10.25 -19.07
CA ARG A 180 -3.71 10.18 -20.12
C ARG A 180 -3.67 8.81 -20.78
N TYR A 181 -3.72 7.73 -19.98
CA TYR A 181 -3.76 6.37 -20.51
C TYR A 181 -4.98 6.12 -21.39
N ASP A 182 -6.16 6.66 -21.02
CA ASP A 182 -7.42 6.42 -21.73
C ASP A 182 -7.50 7.15 -23.08
N ILE A 183 -6.77 8.26 -23.27
CA ILE A 183 -6.90 9.12 -24.46
C ILE A 183 -5.68 9.13 -25.38
N ASP A 184 -4.54 8.60 -24.95
CA ASP A 184 -3.26 8.67 -25.67
C ASP A 184 -2.75 7.23 -25.93
N ALA A 185 -2.94 6.75 -27.16
CA ALA A 185 -2.59 5.38 -27.54
C ALA A 185 -1.07 5.11 -27.53
N ASP A 186 -0.26 6.13 -27.85
CA ASP A 186 1.21 5.99 -27.80
C ASP A 186 1.66 5.90 -26.36
N TRP A 187 1.05 6.68 -25.46
CA TRP A 187 1.28 6.58 -24.02
C TRP A 187 0.83 5.24 -23.45
N GLN A 188 -0.33 4.73 -23.87
CA GLN A 188 -0.82 3.42 -23.48
C GLN A 188 0.20 2.32 -23.83
N GLN A 189 0.66 2.29 -25.08
CA GLN A 189 1.65 1.31 -25.54
C GLN A 189 2.95 1.43 -24.72
N LEU A 190 3.43 2.65 -24.48
CA LEU A 190 4.63 2.91 -23.72
C LEU A 190 4.51 2.40 -22.26
N VAL A 191 3.38 2.67 -21.60
CA VAL A 191 3.08 2.17 -20.25
C VAL A 191 3.04 0.65 -20.24
N ASP A 192 2.38 0.02 -21.20
CA ASP A 192 2.23 -1.43 -21.25
C ASP A 192 3.58 -2.13 -21.44
N GLU A 193 4.44 -1.61 -22.31
CA GLU A 193 5.74 -2.22 -22.63
C GLU A 193 6.82 -1.91 -21.59
N GLN A 194 6.85 -0.69 -21.05
CA GLN A 194 7.98 -0.21 -20.24
C GLN A 194 7.68 -0.08 -18.75
N TRP A 195 6.41 -0.19 -18.33
CA TRP A 195 6.04 -0.17 -16.93
C TRP A 195 5.24 -1.41 -16.51
N THR A 196 4.16 -1.75 -17.21
CA THR A 196 3.32 -2.92 -16.90
C THR A 196 4.09 -4.23 -17.04
N ALA A 197 4.75 -4.46 -18.17
CA ALA A 197 5.49 -5.70 -18.40
C ALA A 197 6.63 -5.90 -17.37
N PRO A 198 7.52 -4.92 -17.10
CA PRO A 198 8.53 -5.06 -16.05
C PRO A 198 7.94 -5.23 -14.64
N THR A 199 6.78 -4.64 -14.36
CA THR A 199 6.08 -4.83 -13.08
C THR A 199 5.68 -6.28 -12.89
N ASN A 200 5.04 -6.88 -13.88
CA ASN A 200 4.66 -8.30 -13.84
C ASN A 200 5.90 -9.21 -13.75
N GLU A 201 6.94 -8.94 -14.56
CA GLU A 201 8.20 -9.67 -14.50
C GLU A 201 8.83 -9.65 -13.09
N ALA A 202 8.87 -8.48 -12.44
CA ALA A 202 9.42 -8.35 -11.08
C ALA A 202 8.62 -9.16 -10.06
N ILE A 203 7.29 -9.12 -10.13
CA ILE A 203 6.41 -9.90 -9.27
C ILE A 203 6.61 -11.40 -9.49
N ASP A 204 6.64 -11.85 -10.76
CA ASP A 204 6.82 -13.26 -11.11
C ASP A 204 8.19 -13.79 -10.61
N ARG A 205 9.24 -12.96 -10.65
CA ARG A 205 10.55 -13.34 -10.09
C ARG A 205 10.50 -13.52 -8.58
N LEU A 206 9.86 -12.59 -7.86
CA LEU A 206 9.68 -12.71 -6.41
C LEU A 206 8.84 -13.93 -6.02
N LEU A 207 7.83 -14.27 -6.81
CA LEU A 207 6.92 -15.39 -6.53
C LEU A 207 7.36 -16.71 -7.15
N SER A 208 8.53 -16.76 -7.83
CA SER A 208 9.01 -17.96 -8.54
C SER A 208 9.34 -19.16 -7.65
N GLY A 209 9.29 -19.00 -6.32
CA GLY A 209 9.72 -20.01 -5.36
C GLY A 209 11.23 -20.19 -5.25
N LYS A 210 12.01 -19.42 -6.01
CA LYS A 210 13.47 -19.38 -5.92
C LYS A 210 13.89 -18.30 -4.94
N GLU A 211 15.01 -18.52 -4.25
CA GLU A 211 15.62 -17.47 -3.42
C GLU A 211 16.01 -16.28 -4.31
N LEU A 212 15.85 -15.05 -3.77
CA LEU A 212 16.13 -13.82 -4.51
C LEU A 212 17.56 -13.81 -5.17
N PRO A 213 18.63 -14.25 -4.51
CA PRO A 213 19.97 -14.30 -5.14
C PRO A 213 20.02 -15.10 -6.44
N ALA A 214 19.18 -16.14 -6.59
CA ALA A 214 19.15 -16.96 -7.81
C ALA A 214 18.47 -16.27 -9.01
N VAL A 215 17.68 -15.24 -8.77
CA VAL A 215 16.92 -14.48 -9.79
C VAL A 215 17.23 -12.98 -9.74
N GLU A 216 18.21 -12.58 -8.93
CA GLU A 216 18.51 -11.19 -8.60
C GLU A 216 18.81 -10.34 -9.82
N GLU A 217 19.59 -10.83 -10.77
CA GLU A 217 19.95 -10.05 -11.97
C GLU A 217 18.72 -9.72 -12.82
N ASP A 218 17.84 -10.69 -13.05
CA ASP A 218 16.62 -10.49 -13.82
C ASP A 218 15.65 -9.59 -13.05
N PHE A 219 15.52 -9.81 -11.73
CA PHE A 219 14.70 -8.98 -10.86
C PHE A 219 15.19 -7.53 -10.86
N ARG A 220 16.50 -7.31 -10.65
CA ARG A 220 17.14 -6.00 -10.69
C ARG A 220 16.90 -5.29 -12.02
N ARG A 221 17.00 -6.02 -13.14
CA ARG A 221 16.71 -5.46 -14.47
C ARG A 221 15.28 -4.98 -14.60
N SER A 222 14.30 -5.76 -14.16
CA SER A 222 12.89 -5.35 -14.19
C SER A 222 12.63 -4.17 -13.25
N PHE A 223 13.19 -4.18 -12.03
CA PHE A 223 13.07 -3.06 -11.11
C PHE A 223 13.69 -1.77 -11.66
N ARG A 224 14.89 -1.87 -12.31
CA ARG A 224 15.55 -0.74 -12.96
C ARG A 224 14.69 -0.16 -14.09
N ARG A 225 14.11 -1.01 -14.94
CA ARG A 225 13.22 -0.55 -16.03
C ARG A 225 12.02 0.24 -15.48
N ILE A 226 11.40 -0.22 -14.40
CA ILE A 226 10.32 0.52 -13.73
C ILE A 226 10.82 1.89 -13.23
N SER A 227 11.98 1.89 -12.56
CA SER A 227 12.59 3.10 -12.02
C SER A 227 12.92 4.12 -13.11
N ASP A 228 13.55 3.69 -14.20
CA ASP A 228 13.93 4.54 -15.34
C ASP A 228 12.68 5.12 -16.02
N PHE A 229 11.64 4.30 -16.26
CA PHE A 229 10.38 4.77 -16.79
C PHE A 229 9.75 5.87 -15.91
N GLN A 230 9.74 5.68 -14.59
CA GLN A 230 9.18 6.66 -13.67
C GLN A 230 9.99 7.95 -13.66
N LEU A 231 11.32 7.86 -13.69
CA LEU A 231 12.18 9.04 -13.76
C LEU A 231 11.97 9.84 -15.05
N GLU A 232 11.88 9.16 -16.19
CA GLU A 232 11.73 9.79 -17.48
C GLU A 232 10.33 10.40 -17.69
N HIS A 233 9.29 9.67 -17.29
CA HIS A 233 7.91 10.02 -17.68
C HIS A 233 7.04 10.53 -16.52
N LEU A 234 7.44 10.31 -15.28
CA LEU A 234 6.69 10.67 -14.07
C LEU A 234 7.49 11.59 -13.14
N TRP A 235 8.53 12.23 -13.65
CA TRP A 235 9.42 13.06 -12.85
C TRP A 235 8.67 14.15 -12.04
N ALA A 236 7.54 14.66 -12.53
CA ALA A 236 6.71 15.64 -11.84
C ALA A 236 6.10 15.09 -10.53
N TYR A 237 5.95 13.76 -10.42
CA TYR A 237 5.43 13.07 -9.24
C TYR A 237 6.55 12.51 -8.33
N ILE A 238 7.81 12.67 -8.74
CA ILE A 238 8.98 12.33 -7.93
C ILE A 238 9.37 13.58 -7.12
N PRO A 239 9.52 13.45 -5.78
CA PRO A 239 9.99 14.57 -4.96
C PRO A 239 11.29 15.15 -5.51
N ARG A 240 11.31 16.46 -5.73
CA ARG A 240 12.39 17.15 -6.45
C ARG A 240 13.80 16.85 -5.92
N ARG A 241 13.92 16.66 -4.59
CA ARG A 241 15.18 16.34 -3.94
C ARG A 241 15.68 14.92 -4.20
N LEU A 242 14.82 14.03 -4.71
CA LEU A 242 15.15 12.63 -5.02
C LEU A 242 15.43 12.41 -6.51
N GLN A 243 15.13 13.36 -7.39
CA GLN A 243 15.26 13.16 -8.83
C GLN A 243 16.72 12.83 -9.23
N ASP A 244 17.70 13.59 -8.69
CA ASP A 244 19.12 13.35 -8.95
C ASP A 244 19.68 12.12 -8.21
N LEU A 245 18.94 11.57 -7.25
CA LEU A 245 19.30 10.41 -6.43
C LEU A 245 18.47 9.15 -6.79
N TRP A 246 17.68 9.23 -7.86
CA TRP A 246 16.70 8.19 -8.19
C TRP A 246 17.34 6.87 -8.57
N ASN A 247 18.43 6.92 -9.30
CA ASN A 247 19.19 5.78 -9.79
C ASN A 247 20.69 5.94 -9.55
N ALA A 248 21.33 4.89 -9.04
CA ALA A 248 22.78 4.77 -8.91
C ALA A 248 23.25 3.39 -9.37
N ASP A 249 24.56 3.13 -9.33
CA ASP A 249 25.13 1.88 -9.78
C ASP A 249 24.73 0.68 -8.92
N ASN A 250 24.48 0.93 -7.62
CA ASN A 250 24.22 -0.10 -6.61
C ASN A 250 22.81 -0.07 -6.03
N TYR A 251 21.95 0.86 -6.43
CA TYR A 251 20.53 0.93 -6.04
C TYR A 251 19.69 1.64 -7.09
N CYS A 252 18.39 1.48 -6.98
CA CYS A 252 17.42 2.35 -7.63
C CYS A 252 16.14 2.51 -6.78
N LEU A 253 15.43 3.60 -7.03
CA LEU A 253 14.20 3.96 -6.36
C LEU A 253 13.02 3.80 -7.31
N LYS A 254 11.83 3.61 -6.75
CA LYS A 254 10.55 3.68 -7.46
C LYS A 254 9.47 4.27 -6.58
N LEU A 255 8.43 4.80 -7.17
CA LEU A 255 7.25 5.24 -6.44
C LEU A 255 6.65 4.08 -5.63
N CYS A 256 6.18 4.37 -4.42
CA CYS A 256 5.45 3.45 -3.58
C CYS A 256 3.99 3.95 -3.45
N GLY A 257 3.15 3.59 -4.41
CA GLY A 257 1.79 4.09 -4.59
C GLY A 257 1.71 5.28 -5.56
N ALA A 258 0.85 6.27 -5.31
CA ALA A 258 0.52 7.29 -6.32
C ALA A 258 1.67 8.24 -6.70
N GLY A 259 2.73 8.37 -5.91
CA GLY A 259 3.75 9.40 -6.09
C GLY A 259 3.41 10.71 -5.38
N GLY A 260 4.20 11.75 -5.60
CA GLY A 260 3.98 13.08 -5.03
C GLY A 260 4.43 13.27 -3.57
N GLY A 261 4.84 12.21 -2.88
CA GLY A 261 5.23 12.22 -1.48
C GLY A 261 5.01 10.86 -0.80
N GLY A 262 4.97 10.84 0.53
CA GLY A 262 4.89 9.62 1.31
C GLY A 262 6.20 8.84 1.29
N PHE A 263 6.12 7.53 1.08
CA PHE A 263 7.29 6.67 0.92
C PHE A 263 7.65 6.41 -0.53
N VAL A 264 8.95 6.23 -0.74
CA VAL A 264 9.56 5.73 -1.98
C VAL A 264 10.15 4.36 -1.66
N LEU A 265 9.95 3.38 -2.53
CA LEU A 265 10.55 2.05 -2.40
C LEU A 265 11.91 2.04 -3.10
N GLY A 266 12.94 1.59 -2.37
CA GLY A 266 14.27 1.35 -2.92
C GLY A 266 14.63 -0.13 -2.94
N TYR A 267 15.50 -0.49 -3.87
CA TYR A 267 16.18 -1.78 -3.91
C TYR A 267 17.68 -1.57 -4.12
N GLN A 268 18.48 -2.12 -3.20
CA GLN A 268 19.95 -2.06 -3.22
C GLN A 268 20.51 -3.46 -3.46
N TRP A 269 21.51 -3.58 -4.33
CA TRP A 269 22.18 -4.86 -4.68
C TRP A 269 23.69 -4.83 -4.43
N GLY A 270 24.18 -3.90 -3.67
CA GLY A 270 25.57 -3.78 -3.30
C GLY A 270 25.87 -2.48 -2.56
N GLY A 271 27.11 -2.32 -2.13
CA GLY A 271 27.52 -1.14 -1.37
C GLY A 271 27.25 -1.24 0.13
N GLU A 272 27.46 -0.12 0.82
CA GLU A 272 27.28 0.00 2.26
C GLU A 272 25.83 0.35 2.60
N TRP A 273 25.36 -0.14 3.74
CA TRP A 273 24.10 0.29 4.35
C TRP A 273 24.37 1.04 5.68
N PRO A 274 23.77 2.20 5.94
CA PRO A 274 22.86 2.96 5.04
C PRO A 274 23.57 3.53 3.82
N ILE A 275 22.80 3.75 2.74
CA ILE A 275 23.31 4.33 1.48
C ILE A 275 23.75 5.78 1.74
N PRO A 276 25.03 6.15 1.55
CA PRO A 276 25.54 7.47 1.93
C PRO A 276 24.80 8.65 1.29
N GLU A 277 24.40 8.51 0.02
CA GLU A 277 23.70 9.54 -0.75
C GLU A 277 22.28 9.78 -0.23
N LEU A 278 21.69 8.79 0.44
CA LEU A 278 20.32 8.80 0.94
C LEU A 278 20.24 9.07 2.46
N VAL A 279 21.38 9.27 3.13
CA VAL A 279 21.45 9.43 4.61
C VAL A 279 20.63 10.61 5.13
N ALA A 280 20.38 11.62 4.31
CA ALA A 280 19.54 12.76 4.66
C ALA A 280 18.04 12.42 4.79
N TYR A 281 17.62 11.24 4.37
CA TYR A 281 16.25 10.79 4.45
C TYR A 281 16.11 9.66 5.47
N PRO A 282 15.09 9.70 6.34
CA PRO A 282 14.77 8.54 7.15
C PRO A 282 14.47 7.34 6.23
N HIS A 283 15.15 6.22 6.48
CA HIS A 283 14.98 5.02 5.70
C HIS A 283 14.80 3.82 6.61
N PHE A 284 14.03 2.85 6.13
CA PHE A 284 13.57 1.71 6.90
C PHE A 284 13.71 0.44 6.07
N SER A 285 14.35 -0.59 6.61
CA SER A 285 14.31 -1.94 6.01
C SER A 285 12.88 -2.48 5.97
N LEU A 286 12.55 -3.28 4.97
CA LEU A 286 11.29 -4.03 4.90
C LEU A 286 11.34 -5.32 5.73
#